data_32a613f2f0ecb64f465100965f453585
#
_entry.id   32a613f2f0ecb64f465100965f453585
#
_cell.length_a   1.000
_cell.length_b   1.000
_cell.length_c   1.000
_cell.angle_alpha   90.00
_cell.angle_beta   90.00
_cell.angle_gamma   90.00
#
_symmetry.space_group_name_H-M   'P 1'
#
loop_
_entity.id
_entity.type
_entity.pdbx_description
1 polymer ?
#
loop_
_entity_poly.entity_id
_entity_poly.type
_entity_poly.pdbx_seq_one_letter_code
_entity_poly.pdbx_strand_id
1 'polypeptide(L)'
;MEELYKELQKWGFSQYECKAYIGLLKNYPITGYEISKRSGVPRSTIYEVVAKLIDKGAVYTVPSDPVTYAPLPAKELIRRLRNNFESSMDYLEKNLSAVESEQEVDVIHRISSDEHVVAEMIDIIDKAEEEIWLSIWEPQASSIKGVIDRRINEDIHVFSILFGASDMQLGVTTHHNYMAPEVAEERMNGRLTIVARDNEEVLIANFSPNTPAWAIKTEDPALVLIAMEYIRHDIMFSELVKEVGPEKTETLWKNNSNLFHVVTGKRFK
;
A
#
# COMPACT_ATOMS: atom_id res chain seq x y z
N MET A 1 -14.75 -8.22 22.11
CA MET A 1 -14.17 -7.41 23.22
C MET A 1 -12.67 -7.20 23.04
N GLU A 2 -11.90 -8.24 22.74
CA GLU A 2 -10.45 -8.10 22.51
C GLU A 2 -10.11 -7.17 21.35
N GLU A 3 -10.84 -7.25 20.25
CA GLU A 3 -10.70 -6.36 19.11
C GLU A 3 -10.93 -4.88 19.48
N LEU A 4 -11.97 -4.61 20.28
CA LEU A 4 -12.23 -3.27 20.79
C LEU A 4 -11.10 -2.73 21.67
N TYR A 5 -10.47 -3.59 22.48
CA TYR A 5 -9.30 -3.22 23.26
C TYR A 5 -8.11 -2.89 22.36
N LYS A 6 -7.85 -3.72 21.33
CA LYS A 6 -6.77 -3.48 20.35
C LYS A 6 -6.95 -2.14 19.63
N GLU A 7 -8.16 -1.81 19.21
CA GLU A 7 -8.43 -0.53 18.58
C GLU A 7 -8.19 0.66 19.51
N LEU A 8 -8.69 0.61 20.76
CA LEU A 8 -8.40 1.68 21.72
C LEU A 8 -6.90 1.81 22.06
N GLN A 9 -6.17 0.69 22.07
CA GLN A 9 -4.71 0.71 22.29
C GLN A 9 -3.95 1.45 21.21
N LYS A 10 -4.37 1.39 19.96
CA LYS A 10 -3.80 2.21 18.86
C LYS A 10 -3.89 3.72 19.15
N TRP A 11 -4.87 4.11 19.95
CA TRP A 11 -5.08 5.50 20.40
C TRP A 11 -4.42 5.83 21.73
N GLY A 12 -3.45 5.01 22.16
CA GLY A 12 -2.63 5.26 23.35
C GLY A 12 -3.27 4.85 24.68
N PHE A 13 -4.34 4.07 24.66
CA PHE A 13 -4.90 3.49 25.89
C PHE A 13 -4.14 2.22 26.26
N SER A 14 -3.78 2.06 27.52
CA SER A 14 -3.28 0.79 28.04
C SER A 14 -4.41 -0.24 28.15
N GLN A 15 -4.07 -1.52 28.24
CA GLN A 15 -5.05 -2.59 28.40
C GLN A 15 -5.93 -2.38 29.66
N TYR A 16 -5.37 -1.88 30.76
CA TYR A 16 -6.13 -1.62 31.98
C TYR A 16 -7.02 -0.39 31.83
N GLU A 17 -6.57 0.64 31.14
CA GLU A 17 -7.40 1.81 30.81
C GLU A 17 -8.61 1.43 29.95
N CYS A 18 -8.40 0.58 28.92
CA CYS A 18 -9.50 0.05 28.11
C CYS A 18 -10.54 -0.70 28.96
N LYS A 19 -10.07 -1.62 29.82
CA LYS A 19 -10.96 -2.39 30.73
C LYS A 19 -11.73 -1.50 31.68
N ALA A 20 -11.06 -0.53 32.31
CA ALA A 20 -11.68 0.39 33.26
C ALA A 20 -12.71 1.30 32.60
N TYR A 21 -12.38 1.90 31.45
CA TYR A 21 -13.28 2.75 30.71
C TYR A 21 -14.53 2.01 30.21
N ILE A 22 -14.38 0.83 29.62
CA ILE A 22 -15.51 -0.01 29.18
C ILE A 22 -16.35 -0.49 30.34
N GLY A 23 -15.72 -0.79 31.48
CA GLY A 23 -16.43 -1.12 32.73
C GLY A 23 -17.30 0.03 33.22
N LEU A 24 -16.79 1.27 33.15
CA LEU A 24 -17.52 2.48 33.49
C LEU A 24 -18.69 2.78 32.53
N LEU A 25 -18.54 2.57 31.23
CA LEU A 25 -19.62 2.80 30.26
C LEU A 25 -20.90 2.02 30.55
N LYS A 26 -20.79 0.90 31.26
CA LYS A 26 -21.96 0.06 31.59
C LYS A 26 -22.73 0.55 32.79
N ASN A 27 -22.06 1.18 33.76
CA ASN A 27 -22.66 1.68 35.00
C ASN A 27 -21.82 2.84 35.55
N TYR A 28 -22.43 3.98 35.74
CA TYR A 28 -21.80 5.18 36.31
C TYR A 28 -22.87 6.07 36.96
N PRO A 29 -22.50 6.93 37.94
CA PRO A 29 -21.18 7.03 38.54
C PRO A 29 -20.93 5.91 39.55
N ILE A 30 -19.69 5.41 39.66
CA ILE A 30 -19.28 4.37 40.58
C ILE A 30 -17.91 4.65 41.18
N THR A 31 -17.62 4.05 42.33
CA THR A 31 -16.34 4.22 43.04
C THR A 31 -15.20 3.48 42.36
N GLY A 32 -13.92 3.89 42.65
CA GLY A 32 -12.74 3.16 42.15
C GLY A 32 -12.73 1.67 42.51
N TYR A 33 -13.25 1.34 43.70
CA TYR A 33 -13.43 -0.05 44.11
C TYR A 33 -14.35 -0.84 43.18
N GLU A 34 -15.48 -0.25 42.85
CA GLU A 34 -16.46 -0.90 41.96
C GLU A 34 -15.93 -0.98 40.52
N ILE A 35 -15.16 0.02 40.05
CA ILE A 35 -14.49 -0.06 38.77
C ILE A 35 -13.53 -1.25 38.74
N SER A 36 -12.67 -1.40 39.77
CA SER A 36 -11.76 -2.55 39.91
C SER A 36 -12.51 -3.88 39.84
N LYS A 37 -13.59 -4.03 40.62
CA LYS A 37 -14.39 -5.26 40.66
C LYS A 37 -15.02 -5.62 39.32
N ARG A 38 -15.51 -4.63 38.57
CA ARG A 38 -16.23 -4.81 37.29
C ARG A 38 -15.31 -4.96 36.09
N SER A 39 -14.19 -4.27 36.10
CA SER A 39 -13.23 -4.28 34.98
C SER A 39 -12.18 -5.39 35.07
N GLY A 40 -12.02 -5.98 36.27
CA GLY A 40 -10.96 -6.94 36.55
C GLY A 40 -9.57 -6.30 36.67
N VAL A 41 -9.49 -4.98 36.79
CA VAL A 41 -8.23 -4.26 37.04
C VAL A 41 -7.90 -4.40 38.55
N PRO A 42 -6.66 -4.75 38.93
CA PRO A 42 -6.28 -4.92 40.32
C PRO A 42 -6.54 -3.65 41.16
N ARG A 43 -6.97 -3.83 42.42
CA ARG A 43 -7.24 -2.71 43.36
C ARG A 43 -6.03 -1.81 43.59
N SER A 44 -4.84 -2.38 43.60
CA SER A 44 -3.58 -1.63 43.78
C SER A 44 -3.30 -0.66 42.62
N THR A 45 -3.87 -0.92 41.44
CA THR A 45 -3.54 -0.20 40.21
C THR A 45 -4.70 0.69 39.73
N ILE A 46 -5.95 0.42 40.22
CA ILE A 46 -7.13 1.08 39.65
C ILE A 46 -7.10 2.61 39.75
N TYR A 47 -6.63 3.17 40.87
CA TYR A 47 -6.61 4.61 41.06
C TYR A 47 -5.62 5.30 40.14
N GLU A 48 -4.47 4.67 39.86
CA GLU A 48 -3.53 5.14 38.86
C GLU A 48 -4.12 5.10 37.44
N VAL A 49 -4.81 3.99 37.12
CA VAL A 49 -5.50 3.82 35.83
C VAL A 49 -6.58 4.88 35.64
N VAL A 50 -7.39 5.14 36.67
CA VAL A 50 -8.45 6.16 36.63
C VAL A 50 -7.84 7.57 36.50
N ALA A 51 -6.75 7.87 37.20
CA ALA A 51 -6.02 9.14 37.05
C ALA A 51 -5.57 9.36 35.59
N LYS A 52 -4.94 8.37 34.97
CA LYS A 52 -4.54 8.41 33.56
C LYS A 52 -5.73 8.58 32.61
N LEU A 53 -6.88 7.99 32.90
CA LEU A 53 -8.09 8.18 32.11
C LEU A 53 -8.66 9.60 32.28
N ILE A 54 -8.52 10.21 33.46
CA ILE A 54 -8.89 11.60 33.70
C ILE A 54 -7.95 12.52 32.92
N ASP A 55 -6.65 12.30 32.96
CA ASP A 55 -5.64 13.07 32.19
C ASP A 55 -5.89 13.02 30.69
N LYS A 56 -6.37 11.87 30.20
CA LYS A 56 -6.80 11.71 28.79
C LYS A 56 -8.20 12.31 28.51
N GLY A 57 -8.88 12.82 29.52
CA GLY A 57 -10.22 13.35 29.38
C GLY A 57 -11.30 12.29 29.05
N ALA A 58 -10.99 11.01 29.27
CA ALA A 58 -11.92 9.90 29.02
C ALA A 58 -12.84 9.60 30.23
N VAL A 59 -12.46 10.06 31.40
CA VAL A 59 -13.21 9.90 32.66
C VAL A 59 -13.16 11.21 33.43
N TYR A 60 -14.17 11.50 34.23
CA TYR A 60 -14.20 12.63 35.14
C TYR A 60 -14.68 12.20 36.53
N THR A 61 -14.28 12.94 37.54
CA THR A 61 -14.71 12.75 38.92
C THR A 61 -16.09 13.34 39.15
N VAL A 62 -16.93 12.62 39.88
CA VAL A 62 -18.21 13.12 40.37
C VAL A 62 -18.07 13.34 41.88
N PRO A 63 -18.24 14.58 42.38
CA PRO A 63 -18.12 14.87 43.80
C PRO A 63 -19.15 14.08 44.61
N SER A 64 -18.68 13.20 45.48
CA SER A 64 -19.47 12.35 46.38
C SER A 64 -18.56 11.81 47.47
N ASP A 65 -19.15 11.29 48.54
CA ASP A 65 -18.40 10.60 49.61
C ASP A 65 -18.90 9.15 49.74
N PRO A 66 -18.06 8.17 49.33
CA PRO A 66 -16.75 8.29 48.66
C PRO A 66 -16.84 8.82 47.21
N VAL A 67 -15.73 9.37 46.73
CA VAL A 67 -15.62 9.91 45.36
C VAL A 67 -15.99 8.85 44.32
N THR A 68 -16.80 9.25 43.36
CA THR A 68 -17.20 8.41 42.22
C THR A 68 -16.70 8.97 40.88
N TYR A 69 -16.75 8.13 39.87
CA TYR A 69 -16.21 8.42 38.53
C TYR A 69 -17.29 8.14 37.47
N ALA A 70 -17.29 8.96 36.46
CA ALA A 70 -18.14 8.78 35.29
C ALA A 70 -17.32 8.85 33.99
N PRO A 71 -17.66 8.04 32.99
CA PRO A 71 -16.96 8.05 31.72
C PRO A 71 -17.44 9.22 30.86
N LEU A 72 -16.56 9.75 30.03
CA LEU A 72 -16.98 10.51 28.88
C LEU A 72 -17.80 9.58 27.95
N PRO A 73 -18.98 9.97 27.46
CA PRO A 73 -19.75 9.14 26.55
C PRO A 73 -18.92 8.68 25.35
N ALA A 74 -19.06 7.41 24.93
CA ALA A 74 -18.23 6.84 23.88
C ALA A 74 -18.23 7.67 22.58
N LYS A 75 -19.39 8.16 22.15
CA LYS A 75 -19.51 9.03 20.97
C LYS A 75 -18.68 10.31 21.10
N GLU A 76 -18.66 10.89 22.28
CA GLU A 76 -17.92 12.12 22.57
C GLU A 76 -16.41 11.85 22.67
N LEU A 77 -16.01 10.72 23.27
CA LEU A 77 -14.60 10.29 23.29
C LEU A 77 -14.06 10.14 21.86
N ILE A 78 -14.77 9.41 21.01
CA ILE A 78 -14.35 9.19 19.62
C ILE A 78 -14.27 10.51 18.86
N ARG A 79 -15.24 11.43 19.06
CA ARG A 79 -15.19 12.75 18.45
C ARG A 79 -13.94 13.54 18.87
N ARG A 80 -13.59 13.52 20.16
CA ARG A 80 -12.36 14.19 20.65
C ARG A 80 -11.08 13.56 20.10
N LEU A 81 -11.00 12.23 20.05
CA LEU A 81 -9.84 11.54 19.47
C LEU A 81 -9.67 11.91 18.01
N ARG A 82 -10.76 11.93 17.23
CA ARG A 82 -10.73 12.34 15.82
C ARG A 82 -10.23 13.78 15.66
N ASN A 83 -10.82 14.72 16.36
CA ASN A 83 -10.43 16.14 16.26
C ASN A 83 -8.97 16.35 16.67
N ASN A 84 -8.50 15.68 17.72
CA ASN A 84 -7.10 15.76 18.13
C ASN A 84 -6.16 15.19 17.06
N PHE A 85 -6.55 14.09 16.43
CA PHE A 85 -5.78 13.50 15.34
C PHE A 85 -5.71 14.44 14.14
N GLU A 86 -6.85 14.93 13.67
CA GLU A 86 -6.94 15.88 12.54
C GLU A 86 -6.08 17.13 12.81
N SER A 87 -6.23 17.76 13.98
CA SER A 87 -5.41 18.92 14.35
C SER A 87 -3.90 18.61 14.42
N SER A 88 -3.53 17.40 14.85
CA SER A 88 -2.13 16.99 14.87
C SER A 88 -1.59 16.73 13.46
N MET A 89 -2.39 16.16 12.57
CA MET A 89 -2.03 15.97 11.17
C MET A 89 -1.85 17.31 10.46
N ASP A 90 -2.80 18.23 10.61
CA ASP A 90 -2.72 19.59 10.03
C ASP A 90 -1.46 20.32 10.50
N TYR A 91 -1.12 20.19 11.81
CA TYR A 91 0.08 20.79 12.37
C TYR A 91 1.35 20.17 11.77
N LEU A 92 1.40 18.84 11.65
CA LEU A 92 2.54 18.12 11.11
C LEU A 92 2.72 18.43 9.63
N GLU A 93 1.66 18.39 8.85
CA GLU A 93 1.67 18.73 7.42
C GLU A 93 2.27 20.12 7.19
N LYS A 94 1.74 21.12 7.89
CA LYS A 94 2.22 22.50 7.76
C LYS A 94 3.68 22.70 8.19
N ASN A 95 4.11 22.03 9.26
CA ASN A 95 5.43 22.29 9.82
C ASN A 95 6.53 21.38 9.25
N LEU A 96 6.19 20.16 8.83
CA LEU A 96 7.15 19.27 8.15
C LEU A 96 7.49 19.80 6.76
N SER A 97 6.49 20.24 6.00
CA SER A 97 6.73 20.88 4.69
C SER A 97 7.63 22.14 4.78
N ALA A 98 7.57 22.86 5.91
CA ALA A 98 8.45 24.00 6.13
C ALA A 98 9.91 23.63 6.52
N VAL A 99 10.15 22.38 6.92
CA VAL A 99 11.48 21.83 7.25
C VAL A 99 12.09 21.07 6.08
N GLU A 100 11.24 20.63 5.15
CA GLU A 100 11.67 19.98 3.92
C GLU A 100 12.52 20.96 3.11
N SER A 101 13.80 20.64 2.90
CA SER A 101 14.65 21.46 2.04
C SER A 101 14.29 21.15 0.59
N GLU A 102 14.13 22.19 -0.24
CA GLU A 102 14.02 22.10 -1.71
C GLU A 102 15.35 21.60 -2.35
N GLN A 103 15.91 20.53 -1.84
CA GLN A 103 16.96 19.85 -2.56
C GLN A 103 16.28 18.88 -3.51
N GLU A 104 16.19 19.24 -4.77
CA GLU A 104 16.03 18.29 -5.89
C GLU A 104 17.25 17.35 -5.86
N VAL A 105 17.20 16.38 -5.02
CA VAL A 105 18.12 15.26 -5.08
C VAL A 105 17.39 14.21 -5.92
N ASP A 106 17.93 13.86 -7.08
CA ASP A 106 17.50 12.69 -7.86
C ASP A 106 17.65 11.43 -6.99
N VAL A 107 16.67 11.20 -6.13
CA VAL A 107 16.73 10.12 -5.15
C VAL A 107 16.12 8.87 -5.75
N ILE A 108 16.94 7.83 -5.88
CA ILE A 108 16.42 6.50 -6.12
C ILE A 108 15.91 5.94 -4.79
N HIS A 109 14.60 5.96 -4.61
CA HIS A 109 13.97 5.38 -3.44
C HIS A 109 13.92 3.86 -3.55
N ARG A 110 14.52 3.16 -2.58
CA ARG A 110 14.45 1.70 -2.51
C ARG A 110 13.35 1.27 -1.55
N ILE A 111 12.43 0.46 -2.07
CA ILE A 111 11.26 -0.04 -1.34
C ILE A 111 11.39 -1.55 -1.20
N SER A 112 10.94 -2.09 -0.08
CA SER A 112 10.99 -3.53 0.20
C SER A 112 9.68 -3.96 0.85
N SER A 113 9.27 -5.18 0.66
CA SER A 113 8.02 -5.89 0.99
C SER A 113 6.93 -5.72 -0.05
N ASP A 114 6.17 -6.78 -0.25
CA ASP A 114 5.08 -6.83 -1.23
C ASP A 114 4.02 -5.75 -0.95
N GLU A 115 3.65 -5.57 0.32
CA GLU A 115 2.64 -4.61 0.74
C GLU A 115 3.05 -3.16 0.45
N HIS A 116 4.29 -2.80 0.79
CA HIS A 116 4.80 -1.45 0.54
C HIS A 116 4.99 -1.18 -0.95
N VAL A 117 5.48 -2.15 -1.72
CA VAL A 117 5.62 -1.99 -3.17
C VAL A 117 4.27 -1.78 -3.84
N VAL A 118 3.24 -2.54 -3.46
CA VAL A 118 1.87 -2.36 -3.97
C VAL A 118 1.30 -1.00 -3.57
N ALA A 119 1.55 -0.55 -2.34
CA ALA A 119 1.11 0.78 -1.89
C ALA A 119 1.73 1.90 -2.72
N GLU A 120 3.02 1.82 -3.03
CA GLU A 120 3.71 2.80 -3.89
C GLU A 120 3.25 2.73 -5.36
N MET A 121 2.93 1.53 -5.87
CA MET A 121 2.30 1.41 -7.19
C MET A 121 0.97 2.18 -7.25
N ILE A 122 0.16 2.07 -6.21
CA ILE A 122 -1.12 2.79 -6.10
C ILE A 122 -0.88 4.30 -6.01
N ASP A 123 0.11 4.75 -5.23
CA ASP A 123 0.45 6.17 -5.08
C ASP A 123 0.86 6.82 -6.41
N ILE A 124 1.72 6.15 -7.21
CA ILE A 124 2.09 6.62 -8.55
C ILE A 124 0.87 6.70 -9.47
N ILE A 125 0.03 5.67 -9.48
CA ILE A 125 -1.19 5.63 -10.30
C ILE A 125 -2.15 6.76 -9.92
N ASP A 126 -2.29 7.05 -8.62
CA ASP A 126 -3.16 8.11 -8.14
C ASP A 126 -2.67 9.52 -8.49
N LYS A 127 -1.37 9.70 -8.63
CA LYS A 127 -0.74 10.98 -9.01
C LYS A 127 -0.73 11.26 -10.51
N ALA A 128 -1.08 10.29 -11.36
CA ALA A 128 -1.06 10.49 -12.81
C ALA A 128 -2.04 11.59 -13.24
N GLU A 129 -1.61 12.48 -14.11
CA GLU A 129 -2.41 13.59 -14.63
C GLU A 129 -2.86 13.37 -16.07
N GLU A 130 -2.09 12.63 -16.88
CA GLU A 130 -2.37 12.40 -18.29
C GLU A 130 -2.39 10.91 -18.65
N GLU A 131 -1.33 10.17 -18.33
CA GLU A 131 -1.17 8.79 -18.78
C GLU A 131 -0.46 7.88 -17.78
N ILE A 132 -0.84 6.61 -17.81
CA ILE A 132 -0.25 5.53 -17.03
C ILE A 132 0.24 4.43 -17.96
N TRP A 133 1.48 3.98 -17.76
CA TRP A 133 2.09 2.89 -18.50
C TRP A 133 2.44 1.74 -17.59
N LEU A 134 2.02 0.53 -17.95
CA LEU A 134 2.14 -0.65 -17.13
C LEU A 134 2.82 -1.80 -17.89
N SER A 135 3.84 -2.39 -17.28
CA SER A 135 4.29 -3.76 -17.59
C SER A 135 4.06 -4.59 -16.33
N ILE A 136 3.08 -5.50 -16.33
CA ILE A 136 2.54 -6.04 -15.08
C ILE A 136 2.10 -7.50 -15.23
N TRP A 137 2.20 -8.25 -14.14
CA TRP A 137 1.75 -9.62 -14.03
C TRP A 137 0.37 -9.70 -13.38
N GLU A 138 -0.40 -10.74 -13.73
CA GLU A 138 -1.78 -10.93 -13.27
C GLU A 138 -1.97 -10.77 -11.75
N PRO A 139 -1.15 -11.34 -10.84
CA PRO A 139 -1.34 -11.14 -9.41
C PRO A 139 -1.22 -9.68 -8.96
N GLN A 140 -0.24 -8.95 -9.51
CA GLN A 140 -0.03 -7.54 -9.21
C GLN A 140 -1.12 -6.67 -9.86
N ALA A 141 -1.53 -7.01 -11.07
CA ALA A 141 -2.64 -6.36 -11.77
C ALA A 141 -3.94 -6.41 -10.97
N SER A 142 -4.24 -7.57 -10.36
CA SER A 142 -5.40 -7.75 -9.49
C SER A 142 -5.39 -6.80 -8.28
N SER A 143 -4.21 -6.51 -7.73
CA SER A 143 -4.07 -5.64 -6.56
C SER A 143 -4.31 -4.17 -6.86
N ILE A 144 -4.08 -3.73 -8.11
CA ILE A 144 -4.22 -2.33 -8.53
C ILE A 144 -5.46 -2.08 -9.42
N LYS A 145 -6.21 -3.12 -9.79
CA LYS A 145 -7.34 -3.02 -10.72
C LYS A 145 -8.33 -1.92 -10.33
N GLY A 146 -8.67 -1.84 -9.06
CA GLY A 146 -9.65 -0.86 -8.56
C GLY A 146 -9.21 0.60 -8.74
N VAL A 147 -7.93 0.90 -8.54
CA VAL A 147 -7.40 2.26 -8.75
C VAL A 147 -7.30 2.57 -10.25
N ILE A 148 -6.87 1.62 -11.08
CA ILE A 148 -6.82 1.79 -12.53
C ILE A 148 -8.21 2.09 -13.10
N ASP A 149 -9.24 1.33 -12.72
CA ASP A 149 -10.61 1.57 -13.17
C ASP A 149 -11.11 2.96 -12.79
N ARG A 150 -10.78 3.44 -11.60
CA ARG A 150 -11.11 4.79 -11.17
C ARG A 150 -10.41 5.84 -12.05
N ARG A 151 -9.10 5.70 -12.29
CA ARG A 151 -8.32 6.66 -13.10
C ARG A 151 -8.79 6.70 -14.55
N ILE A 152 -9.17 5.56 -15.14
CA ILE A 152 -9.79 5.52 -16.47
C ILE A 152 -11.12 6.30 -16.50
N ASN A 153 -11.94 6.20 -15.45
CA ASN A 153 -13.17 6.97 -15.33
C ASN A 153 -12.94 8.48 -15.13
N GLU A 154 -11.73 8.88 -14.76
CA GLU A 154 -11.27 10.26 -14.65
C GLU A 154 -10.53 10.74 -15.91
N ASP A 155 -10.71 10.05 -17.05
CA ASP A 155 -10.15 10.35 -18.37
C ASP A 155 -8.61 10.19 -18.44
N ILE A 156 -7.96 9.49 -17.52
CA ILE A 156 -6.55 9.14 -17.61
C ILE A 156 -6.34 8.01 -18.62
N HIS A 157 -5.41 8.18 -19.53
CA HIS A 157 -5.06 7.16 -20.51
C HIS A 157 -4.20 6.05 -19.88
N VAL A 158 -4.61 4.81 -20.02
CA VAL A 158 -3.85 3.67 -19.48
C VAL A 158 -3.45 2.73 -20.59
N PHE A 159 -2.14 2.50 -20.72
CA PHE A 159 -1.52 1.53 -21.63
C PHE A 159 -0.86 0.43 -20.82
N SER A 160 -1.18 -0.82 -21.12
CA SER A 160 -0.64 -1.94 -20.35
C SER A 160 -0.18 -3.09 -21.21
N ILE A 161 0.91 -3.74 -20.79
CA ILE A 161 1.25 -5.09 -21.21
C ILE A 161 1.08 -6.02 -20.01
N LEU A 162 0.24 -7.05 -20.19
CA LEU A 162 -0.14 -8.00 -19.15
C LEU A 162 0.52 -9.36 -19.38
N PHE A 163 1.23 -9.83 -18.38
CA PHE A 163 1.82 -11.18 -18.34
C PHE A 163 0.89 -12.12 -17.56
N GLY A 164 0.63 -13.29 -18.11
CA GLY A 164 -0.25 -14.30 -17.54
C GLY A 164 -1.33 -14.74 -18.51
N ALA A 165 -2.23 -15.59 -18.02
CA ALA A 165 -3.32 -16.16 -18.82
C ALA A 165 -4.68 -15.45 -18.63
N SER A 166 -4.70 -14.36 -17.89
CA SER A 166 -5.93 -13.61 -17.57
C SER A 166 -6.39 -12.74 -18.74
N ASP A 167 -7.70 -12.67 -18.94
CA ASP A 167 -8.36 -11.73 -19.87
C ASP A 167 -8.62 -10.35 -19.24
N MET A 168 -7.92 -10.02 -18.14
CA MET A 168 -8.08 -8.76 -17.43
C MET A 168 -7.73 -7.58 -18.33
N GLN A 169 -8.54 -6.52 -18.25
CA GLN A 169 -8.30 -5.28 -18.96
C GLN A 169 -7.87 -4.18 -18.00
N LEU A 170 -6.80 -3.49 -18.34
CA LEU A 170 -6.23 -2.34 -17.64
C LEU A 170 -6.02 -1.22 -18.66
N GLY A 171 -7.11 -0.59 -19.09
CA GLY A 171 -7.10 0.37 -20.19
C GLY A 171 -6.90 -0.30 -21.55
N VAL A 172 -6.02 0.26 -22.37
CA VAL A 172 -5.58 -0.36 -23.63
C VAL A 172 -4.57 -1.44 -23.30
N THR A 173 -5.05 -2.68 -23.23
CA THR A 173 -4.26 -3.82 -22.75
C THR A 173 -3.76 -4.67 -23.91
N THR A 174 -2.46 -4.86 -23.98
CA THR A 174 -1.77 -5.84 -24.83
C THR A 174 -1.33 -7.03 -23.96
N HIS A 175 -1.59 -8.23 -24.42
CA HIS A 175 -1.14 -9.45 -23.73
C HIS A 175 0.24 -9.86 -24.24
N HIS A 176 1.17 -10.11 -23.30
CA HIS A 176 2.48 -10.65 -23.63
C HIS A 176 2.35 -12.07 -24.18
N ASN A 177 2.60 -12.28 -25.46
CA ASN A 177 2.26 -13.48 -26.19
C ASN A 177 3.40 -14.16 -26.95
N TYR A 178 4.61 -13.61 -26.90
CA TYR A 178 5.76 -14.14 -27.64
C TYR A 178 6.65 -15.08 -26.82
N MET A 179 6.34 -15.25 -25.53
CA MET A 179 7.06 -16.15 -24.62
C MET A 179 6.10 -16.66 -23.55
N ALA A 180 6.21 -17.93 -23.19
CA ALA A 180 5.42 -18.48 -22.09
C ALA A 180 5.74 -17.74 -20.77
N PRO A 181 4.73 -17.45 -19.95
CA PRO A 181 4.92 -16.70 -18.70
C PRO A 181 5.99 -17.29 -17.79
N GLU A 182 6.07 -18.60 -17.67
CA GLU A 182 7.05 -19.30 -16.83
C GLU A 182 8.50 -19.07 -17.31
N VAL A 183 8.70 -18.99 -18.63
CA VAL A 183 10.02 -18.71 -19.23
C VAL A 183 10.42 -17.26 -18.99
N ALA A 184 9.46 -16.34 -19.08
CA ALA A 184 9.68 -14.92 -18.78
C ALA A 184 10.02 -14.72 -17.30
N GLU A 185 9.26 -15.35 -16.38
CA GLU A 185 9.50 -15.29 -14.93
C GLU A 185 10.88 -15.86 -14.56
N GLU A 186 11.27 -17.01 -15.14
CA GLU A 186 12.60 -17.60 -14.94
C GLU A 186 13.72 -16.67 -15.44
N ARG A 187 13.57 -16.07 -16.63
CA ARG A 187 14.55 -15.15 -17.21
C ARG A 187 14.74 -13.88 -16.40
N MET A 188 13.66 -13.33 -15.85
CA MET A 188 13.67 -12.11 -15.05
C MET A 188 13.96 -12.36 -13.57
N ASN A 189 14.15 -13.62 -13.18
CA ASN A 189 14.29 -14.05 -11.79
C ASN A 189 13.16 -13.52 -10.89
N GLY A 190 11.94 -13.60 -11.40
CA GLY A 190 10.72 -13.11 -10.76
C GLY A 190 9.81 -12.37 -11.75
N ARG A 191 8.81 -11.71 -11.20
CA ARG A 191 7.79 -10.98 -11.95
C ARG A 191 8.16 -9.50 -11.99
N LEU A 192 9.01 -9.14 -12.95
CA LEU A 192 9.37 -7.73 -13.17
C LEU A 192 8.11 -6.94 -13.51
N THR A 193 7.85 -5.92 -12.72
CA THR A 193 6.68 -5.05 -12.85
C THR A 193 7.14 -3.61 -12.94
N ILE A 194 6.60 -2.86 -13.91
CA ILE A 194 6.90 -1.45 -14.12
C ILE A 194 5.60 -0.67 -14.11
N VAL A 195 5.58 0.41 -13.34
CA VAL A 195 4.49 1.39 -13.31
C VAL A 195 5.11 2.74 -13.57
N ALA A 196 4.67 3.45 -14.61
CA ALA A 196 5.14 4.79 -14.92
C ALA A 196 3.95 5.73 -15.16
N ARG A 197 4.12 7.02 -14.84
CA ARG A 197 3.14 8.06 -15.08
C ARG A 197 3.73 9.26 -15.79
N ASP A 198 2.98 9.86 -16.68
CA ASP A 198 3.18 11.19 -17.27
C ASP A 198 4.59 11.44 -17.85
N ASN A 199 5.34 10.39 -18.12
CA ASN A 199 6.75 10.45 -18.50
C ASN A 199 7.67 11.17 -17.47
N GLU A 200 7.25 11.20 -16.20
CA GLU A 200 7.91 11.92 -15.11
C GLU A 200 8.42 10.98 -14.00
N GLU A 201 7.70 9.94 -13.68
CA GLU A 201 8.00 9.06 -12.54
C GLU A 201 7.82 7.59 -12.91
N VAL A 202 8.72 6.75 -12.40
CA VAL A 202 8.66 5.30 -12.61
C VAL A 202 8.95 4.54 -11.33
N LEU A 203 8.22 3.44 -11.16
CA LEU A 203 8.51 2.37 -10.20
C LEU A 203 8.84 1.10 -10.96
N ILE A 204 10.01 0.54 -10.69
CA ILE A 204 10.46 -0.75 -11.22
C ILE A 204 10.55 -1.72 -10.06
N ALA A 205 9.73 -2.78 -10.08
CA ALA A 205 9.63 -3.76 -9.01
C ALA A 205 9.88 -5.18 -9.51
N ASN A 206 10.30 -6.06 -8.60
CA ASN A 206 10.35 -7.48 -8.87
C ASN A 206 9.68 -8.26 -7.73
N PHE A 207 8.71 -9.07 -8.08
CA PHE A 207 7.99 -9.95 -7.16
C PHE A 207 8.46 -11.40 -7.38
N SER A 208 8.87 -12.04 -6.31
CA SER A 208 9.32 -13.44 -6.35
C SER A 208 8.57 -14.25 -5.28
N PRO A 209 8.18 -15.50 -5.56
CA PRO A 209 7.49 -16.33 -4.57
C PRO A 209 8.31 -16.62 -3.30
N ASN A 210 9.64 -16.53 -3.38
CA ASN A 210 10.54 -16.98 -2.33
C ASN A 210 11.27 -15.86 -1.58
N THR A 211 11.13 -14.62 -2.02
CA THR A 211 11.77 -13.45 -1.41
C THR A 211 10.80 -12.27 -1.37
N PRO A 212 10.89 -11.41 -0.34
CA PRO A 212 10.10 -10.19 -0.34
C PRO A 212 10.31 -9.39 -1.63
N ALA A 213 9.24 -8.78 -2.13
CA ALA A 213 9.35 -7.88 -3.26
C ALA A 213 10.30 -6.72 -2.96
N TRP A 214 10.96 -6.26 -4.00
CA TRP A 214 11.75 -5.03 -3.96
C TRP A 214 11.34 -4.13 -5.12
N ALA A 215 11.48 -2.83 -4.92
CA ALA A 215 11.29 -1.85 -5.97
C ALA A 215 12.30 -0.71 -5.84
N ILE A 216 12.48 -0.02 -6.96
CA ILE A 216 13.04 1.32 -7.01
C ILE A 216 11.97 2.27 -7.57
N LYS A 217 11.90 3.47 -7.01
CA LYS A 217 11.04 4.56 -7.45
C LYS A 217 11.91 5.77 -7.71
N THR A 218 11.74 6.44 -8.86
CA THR A 218 12.58 7.55 -9.25
C THR A 218 11.90 8.45 -10.28
N GLU A 219 12.29 9.71 -10.30
CA GLU A 219 11.97 10.73 -11.31
C GLU A 219 13.17 10.99 -12.24
N ASP A 220 14.26 10.22 -12.11
CA ASP A 220 15.43 10.36 -13.01
C ASP A 220 15.01 10.19 -14.47
N PRO A 221 15.21 11.21 -15.33
CA PRO A 221 14.70 11.21 -16.70
C PRO A 221 15.24 10.07 -17.56
N ALA A 222 16.47 9.60 -17.30
CA ALA A 222 17.07 8.51 -18.06
C ALA A 222 16.43 7.17 -17.71
N LEU A 223 16.15 6.93 -16.42
CA LEU A 223 15.48 5.72 -15.96
C LEU A 223 14.01 5.70 -16.37
N VAL A 224 13.32 6.83 -16.29
CA VAL A 224 11.95 6.99 -16.80
C VAL A 224 11.90 6.68 -18.29
N LEU A 225 12.78 7.30 -19.08
CA LEU A 225 12.85 7.05 -20.54
C LEU A 225 13.10 5.58 -20.86
N ILE A 226 14.07 4.93 -20.21
CA ILE A 226 14.39 3.52 -20.44
C ILE A 226 13.20 2.63 -20.12
N ALA A 227 12.53 2.87 -19.00
CA ALA A 227 11.38 2.08 -18.58
C ALA A 227 10.19 2.24 -19.54
N MET A 228 9.90 3.45 -19.97
CA MET A 228 8.85 3.75 -20.96
C MET A 228 9.12 3.07 -22.29
N GLU A 229 10.37 3.18 -22.81
CA GLU A 229 10.76 2.53 -24.06
C GLU A 229 10.72 1.00 -23.95
N TYR A 230 11.06 0.44 -22.79
CA TYR A 230 10.88 -0.99 -22.53
C TYR A 230 9.42 -1.42 -22.70
N ILE A 231 8.47 -0.70 -22.09
CA ILE A 231 7.04 -1.01 -22.21
C ILE A 231 6.55 -0.84 -23.66
N ARG A 232 6.94 0.26 -24.33
CA ARG A 232 6.58 0.53 -25.73
C ARG A 232 7.08 -0.58 -26.67
N HIS A 233 8.33 -1.01 -26.53
CA HIS A 233 8.89 -2.07 -27.35
C HIS A 233 8.18 -3.42 -27.11
N ASP A 234 7.85 -3.74 -25.87
CA ASP A 234 7.13 -4.96 -25.53
C ASP A 234 5.71 -4.97 -26.13
N ILE A 235 5.01 -3.84 -26.06
CA ILE A 235 3.68 -3.68 -26.67
C ILE A 235 3.79 -3.83 -28.21
N MET A 236 4.70 -3.09 -28.83
CA MET A 236 4.89 -3.16 -30.29
C MET A 236 5.26 -4.57 -30.75
N PHE A 237 6.17 -5.23 -30.03
CA PHE A 237 6.58 -6.59 -30.38
C PHE A 237 5.45 -7.60 -30.21
N SER A 238 4.65 -7.49 -29.16
CA SER A 238 3.48 -8.35 -28.93
C SER A 238 2.41 -8.17 -30.03
N GLU A 239 2.16 -6.94 -30.48
CA GLU A 239 1.24 -6.69 -31.58
C GLU A 239 1.80 -7.22 -32.92
N LEU A 240 3.09 -7.11 -33.17
CA LEU A 240 3.72 -7.73 -34.34
C LEU A 240 3.59 -9.26 -34.32
N VAL A 241 3.81 -9.88 -33.15
CA VAL A 241 3.64 -11.34 -33.01
C VAL A 241 2.21 -11.77 -33.25
N LYS A 242 1.23 -10.97 -32.84
CA LYS A 242 -0.19 -11.21 -33.09
C LYS A 242 -0.51 -11.19 -34.60
N GLU A 243 0.06 -10.25 -35.35
CA GLU A 243 -0.13 -10.15 -36.80
C GLU A 243 0.62 -11.25 -37.59
N VAL A 244 1.87 -11.52 -37.22
CA VAL A 244 2.72 -12.52 -37.90
C VAL A 244 2.29 -13.96 -37.56
N GLY A 245 1.79 -14.18 -36.38
CA GLY A 245 1.45 -15.45 -35.77
C GLY A 245 2.57 -15.98 -34.84
N PRO A 246 2.20 -16.46 -33.65
CA PRO A 246 3.16 -16.89 -32.62
C PRO A 246 4.03 -18.06 -33.07
N GLU A 247 3.48 -19.02 -33.83
CA GLU A 247 4.23 -20.18 -34.32
C GLU A 247 5.36 -19.79 -35.29
N LYS A 248 5.11 -18.83 -36.18
CA LYS A 248 6.15 -18.33 -37.11
C LYS A 248 7.24 -17.57 -36.35
N THR A 249 6.85 -16.76 -35.39
CA THR A 249 7.77 -16.01 -34.55
C THR A 249 8.64 -16.96 -33.70
N GLU A 250 8.04 -17.99 -33.11
CA GLU A 250 8.74 -19.01 -32.35
C GLU A 250 9.74 -19.77 -33.23
N THR A 251 9.36 -20.13 -34.45
CA THR A 251 10.23 -20.81 -35.42
C THR A 251 11.44 -19.96 -35.79
N LEU A 252 11.26 -18.63 -35.90
CA LEU A 252 12.33 -17.69 -36.25
C LEU A 252 13.46 -17.70 -35.23
N TRP A 253 13.16 -17.59 -33.93
CA TRP A 253 14.19 -17.54 -32.92
C TRP A 253 14.67 -18.94 -32.49
N LYS A 254 13.88 -20.00 -32.59
CA LYS A 254 14.30 -21.40 -32.34
C LYS A 254 15.30 -21.89 -33.38
N ASN A 255 15.22 -21.43 -34.60
CA ASN A 255 16.10 -21.83 -35.68
C ASN A 255 17.38 -20.96 -35.79
N ASN A 256 17.54 -19.97 -34.93
CA ASN A 256 18.68 -19.07 -34.90
C ASN A 256 19.31 -19.08 -33.52
N SER A 257 20.52 -19.67 -33.39
CA SER A 257 21.20 -19.83 -32.09
C SER A 257 21.44 -18.50 -31.35
N ASN A 258 21.73 -17.44 -32.06
CA ASN A 258 21.92 -16.11 -31.45
C ASN A 258 20.60 -15.54 -30.93
N LEU A 259 19.54 -15.60 -31.72
CA LEU A 259 18.21 -15.16 -31.31
C LEU A 259 17.66 -16.03 -30.17
N PHE A 260 17.91 -17.34 -30.22
CA PHE A 260 17.53 -18.23 -29.10
C PHE A 260 18.17 -17.78 -27.80
N HIS A 261 19.47 -17.46 -27.83
CA HIS A 261 20.16 -16.96 -26.64
C HIS A 261 19.60 -15.60 -26.16
N VAL A 262 19.37 -14.65 -27.09
CA VAL A 262 18.80 -13.35 -26.77
C VAL A 262 17.40 -13.47 -26.15
N VAL A 263 16.55 -14.32 -26.74
CA VAL A 263 15.15 -14.47 -26.28
C VAL A 263 15.06 -15.25 -24.98
N THR A 264 15.82 -16.31 -24.80
CA THR A 264 15.67 -17.22 -23.64
C THR A 264 16.71 -17.02 -22.54
N GLY A 265 17.81 -16.31 -22.81
CA GLY A 265 18.97 -16.24 -21.92
C GLY A 265 19.80 -17.54 -21.86
N LYS A 266 19.36 -18.59 -22.55
CA LYS A 266 20.01 -19.93 -22.53
C LYS A 266 20.90 -20.11 -23.76
N ARG A 267 22.05 -20.74 -23.57
CA ARG A 267 22.88 -21.11 -24.72
C ARG A 267 22.24 -22.25 -25.51
N PHE A 268 22.25 -22.11 -26.82
CA PHE A 268 21.83 -23.20 -27.72
C PHE A 268 22.76 -24.39 -27.51
N LYS A 269 22.22 -25.56 -27.15
CA LYS A 269 22.98 -26.79 -26.97
C LYS A 269 23.17 -27.51 -28.29
#